data_e0bd2cb7ffc37a891e131a6b87068f12
#
_entry.id   e0bd2cb7ffc37a891e131a6b87068f12
#
_cell.length_a   1.000
_cell.length_b   1.000
_cell.length_c   1.000
_cell.angle_alpha   90.00
_cell.angle_beta   90.00
_cell.angle_gamma   90.00
#
_symmetry.space_group_name_H-M   'P 1'
#
loop_
_entity.id
_entity.type
_entity.pdbx_description
1 polymer ?
#
loop_
_entity_poly.entity_id
_entity_poly.type
_entity_poly.pdbx_seq_one_letter_code
_entity_poly.pdbx_strand_id
1 'polypeptide(L)'
;MRIKETIKILSNFSELRDPTKARHEYISGLKDDISSSYDYNLDLLELLFDLFPPKECLEFIEANETTRPMTIRTNTLKTKRKDLAKVLIQRGVELDPIAEWSKVGLKIYSSQVPIGATPEYLAGHYILQSPSSFLPVMTLAPQPNERVLDMAAAPGGKASYIA
;
A
#
# COMPACT_ATOMS: atom_id res chain seq x y z
N MET A 1 -1.55 -19.74 -16.65
CA MET A 1 -1.00 -19.78 -18.03
C MET A 1 -1.94 -19.09 -19.02
N ARG A 2 -3.25 -19.38 -19.01
CA ARG A 2 -4.27 -18.82 -19.94
C ARG A 2 -4.42 -17.29 -19.88
N ILE A 3 -4.43 -16.67 -18.68
CA ILE A 3 -4.53 -15.21 -18.51
C ILE A 3 -3.43 -14.45 -19.28
N LYS A 4 -2.15 -14.85 -19.10
CA LYS A 4 -1.01 -14.20 -19.77
C LYS A 4 -1.04 -14.37 -21.29
N GLU A 5 -1.50 -15.52 -21.76
CA GLU A 5 -1.67 -15.79 -23.18
C GLU A 5 -2.79 -14.93 -23.79
N THR A 6 -3.95 -14.83 -23.12
CA THR A 6 -5.05 -13.98 -23.57
C THR A 6 -4.64 -12.49 -23.61
N ILE A 7 -3.88 -12.02 -22.63
CA ILE A 7 -3.35 -10.64 -22.63
C ILE A 7 -2.39 -10.42 -23.79
N LYS A 8 -1.51 -11.39 -24.10
CA LYS A 8 -0.62 -11.31 -25.25
C LYS A 8 -1.40 -11.19 -26.55
N ILE A 9 -2.47 -11.97 -26.72
CA ILE A 9 -3.37 -11.90 -27.89
C ILE A 9 -4.04 -10.52 -27.95
N LEU A 10 -4.58 -10.03 -26.83
CA LEU A 10 -5.25 -8.73 -26.76
C LEU A 10 -4.32 -7.54 -27.03
N SER A 11 -3.03 -7.67 -26.70
CA SER A 11 -2.02 -6.64 -26.97
C SER A 11 -1.63 -6.56 -28.44
N ASN A 12 -1.64 -7.67 -29.17
CA ASN A 12 -1.34 -7.77 -30.62
C ASN A 12 -2.52 -8.41 -31.37
N PHE A 13 -3.71 -7.87 -31.16
CA PHE A 13 -4.96 -8.50 -31.56
C PHE A 13 -5.07 -8.74 -33.08
N SER A 14 -4.58 -7.82 -33.90
CA SER A 14 -4.60 -7.94 -35.37
C SER A 14 -3.83 -9.15 -35.89
N GLU A 15 -2.75 -9.55 -35.22
CA GLU A 15 -1.83 -10.61 -35.66
C GLU A 15 -2.10 -11.95 -35.00
N LEU A 16 -2.52 -11.92 -33.73
CA LEU A 16 -2.59 -13.13 -32.89
C LEU A 16 -4.01 -13.64 -32.64
N ARG A 17 -5.04 -12.91 -33.11
CA ARG A 17 -6.43 -13.35 -32.91
C ARG A 17 -6.77 -14.61 -33.70
N ASP A 18 -7.63 -15.43 -33.13
CA ASP A 18 -8.37 -16.42 -33.88
C ASP A 18 -9.42 -15.71 -34.77
N PRO A 19 -9.42 -15.91 -36.11
CA PRO A 19 -10.38 -15.27 -37.01
C PRO A 19 -11.86 -15.55 -36.67
N THR A 20 -12.12 -16.63 -35.95
CA THR A 20 -13.48 -17.07 -35.56
C THR A 20 -13.99 -16.40 -34.30
N LYS A 21 -13.12 -15.73 -33.51
CA LYS A 21 -13.45 -15.14 -32.22
C LYS A 21 -13.43 -13.62 -32.26
N ALA A 22 -14.45 -13.02 -31.70
CA ALA A 22 -14.53 -11.57 -31.55
C ALA A 22 -13.74 -11.10 -30.31
N ARG A 23 -13.28 -9.84 -30.31
CA ARG A 23 -12.50 -9.26 -29.20
C ARG A 23 -13.22 -9.34 -27.85
N HIS A 24 -14.53 -9.16 -27.83
CA HIS A 24 -15.32 -9.21 -26.59
C HIS A 24 -15.32 -10.60 -25.95
N GLU A 25 -15.24 -11.68 -26.74
CA GLU A 25 -15.15 -13.05 -26.21
C GLU A 25 -13.83 -13.28 -25.46
N TYR A 26 -12.72 -12.71 -25.94
CA TYR A 26 -11.44 -12.76 -25.22
C TYR A 26 -11.50 -11.96 -23.91
N ILE A 27 -12.15 -10.80 -23.93
CA ILE A 27 -12.29 -9.95 -22.72
C ILE A 27 -13.20 -10.65 -21.69
N SER A 28 -14.34 -11.21 -22.11
CA SER A 28 -15.22 -11.95 -21.23
C SER A 28 -14.52 -13.16 -20.61
N GLY A 29 -13.86 -13.99 -21.42
CA GLY A 29 -13.10 -15.12 -20.90
C GLY A 29 -11.93 -14.71 -19.98
N LEU A 30 -11.31 -13.56 -20.24
CA LEU A 30 -10.27 -13.02 -19.36
C LEU A 30 -10.83 -12.58 -18.01
N LYS A 31 -12.00 -11.93 -17.97
CA LYS A 31 -12.69 -11.55 -16.73
C LYS A 31 -13.04 -12.80 -15.90
N ASP A 32 -13.56 -13.86 -16.52
CA ASP A 32 -13.88 -15.12 -15.86
C ASP A 32 -12.63 -15.79 -15.27
N ASP A 33 -11.53 -15.79 -16.04
CA ASP A 33 -10.25 -16.35 -15.59
C ASP A 33 -9.65 -15.57 -14.41
N ILE A 34 -9.71 -14.25 -14.45
CA ILE A 34 -9.24 -13.37 -13.37
C ILE A 34 -10.12 -13.55 -12.13
N SER A 35 -11.46 -13.55 -12.30
CA SER A 35 -12.39 -13.80 -11.20
C SER A 35 -12.08 -15.12 -10.49
N SER A 36 -11.87 -16.19 -11.26
CA SER A 36 -11.56 -17.51 -10.70
C SER A 36 -10.18 -17.62 -10.05
N SER A 37 -9.20 -16.81 -10.51
CA SER A 37 -7.81 -16.90 -10.03
C SER A 37 -7.51 -15.99 -8.85
N TYR A 38 -8.20 -14.86 -8.76
CA TYR A 38 -7.95 -13.81 -7.77
C TYR A 38 -9.17 -13.52 -6.87
N ASP A 39 -10.25 -14.29 -6.98
CA ASP A 39 -11.51 -14.15 -6.22
C ASP A 39 -12.16 -12.76 -6.34
N TYR A 40 -11.96 -12.05 -7.46
CA TYR A 40 -12.60 -10.77 -7.73
C TYR A 40 -14.03 -10.95 -8.23
N ASN A 41 -14.95 -10.13 -7.73
CA ASN A 41 -16.31 -10.06 -8.22
C ASN A 41 -16.34 -9.55 -9.68
N LEU A 42 -17.20 -10.14 -10.52
CA LEU A 42 -17.32 -9.77 -11.93
C LEU A 42 -17.75 -8.32 -12.15
N ASP A 43 -18.66 -7.80 -11.32
CA ASP A 43 -19.09 -6.38 -11.41
C ASP A 43 -17.93 -5.41 -11.16
N LEU A 44 -17.06 -5.74 -10.19
CA LEU A 44 -15.85 -4.96 -9.92
C LEU A 44 -14.85 -5.06 -11.06
N LEU A 45 -14.67 -6.25 -11.64
CA LEU A 45 -13.81 -6.45 -12.80
C LEU A 45 -14.33 -5.65 -14.01
N GLU A 46 -15.63 -5.56 -14.19
CA GLU A 46 -16.23 -4.76 -15.26
C GLU A 46 -15.82 -3.29 -15.15
N LEU A 47 -15.96 -2.70 -13.96
CA LEU A 47 -15.50 -1.34 -13.68
C LEU A 47 -13.99 -1.16 -13.88
N LEU A 48 -13.17 -2.13 -13.47
CA LEU A 48 -11.73 -2.05 -13.65
C LEU A 48 -11.32 -2.14 -15.13
N PHE A 49 -11.98 -2.97 -15.91
CA PHE A 49 -11.73 -3.07 -17.36
C PHE A 49 -12.22 -1.85 -18.16
N ASP A 50 -13.18 -1.08 -17.60
CA ASP A 50 -13.59 0.20 -18.18
C ASP A 50 -12.55 1.30 -17.90
N LEU A 51 -11.84 1.21 -16.77
CA LEU A 51 -10.81 2.18 -16.36
C LEU A 51 -9.44 1.90 -16.97
N PHE A 52 -9.08 0.62 -17.11
CA PHE A 52 -7.74 0.20 -17.50
C PHE A 52 -7.74 -0.72 -18.72
N PRO A 53 -6.75 -0.60 -19.62
CA PRO A 53 -6.51 -1.63 -20.63
C PRO A 53 -6.26 -3.00 -19.98
N PRO A 54 -6.57 -4.13 -20.66
CA PRO A 54 -6.48 -5.46 -20.06
C PRO A 54 -5.14 -5.80 -19.40
N LYS A 55 -4.02 -5.34 -19.97
CA LYS A 55 -2.69 -5.54 -19.41
C LYS A 55 -2.50 -4.78 -18.10
N GLU A 56 -2.83 -3.49 -18.09
CA GLU A 56 -2.72 -2.64 -16.91
C GLU A 56 -3.69 -3.09 -15.80
N CYS A 57 -4.88 -3.57 -16.18
CA CYS A 57 -5.85 -4.13 -15.26
C CYS A 57 -5.27 -5.35 -14.50
N LEU A 58 -4.59 -6.27 -15.20
CA LEU A 58 -3.92 -7.39 -14.54
C LEU A 58 -2.79 -6.92 -13.63
N GLU A 59 -1.94 -6.00 -14.09
CA GLU A 59 -0.84 -5.43 -13.27
C GLU A 59 -1.39 -4.75 -12.00
N PHE A 60 -2.53 -4.06 -12.11
CA PHE A 60 -3.22 -3.46 -10.96
C PHE A 60 -3.72 -4.53 -9.97
N ILE A 61 -4.34 -5.60 -10.46
CA ILE A 61 -4.83 -6.71 -9.63
C ILE A 61 -3.66 -7.43 -8.95
N GLU A 62 -2.60 -7.78 -9.69
CA GLU A 62 -1.39 -8.41 -9.14
C GLU A 62 -0.72 -7.51 -8.07
N ALA A 63 -0.71 -6.19 -8.26
CA ALA A 63 -0.20 -5.25 -7.27
C ALA A 63 -1.04 -5.21 -5.99
N ASN A 64 -2.36 -5.42 -6.08
CA ASN A 64 -3.23 -5.49 -4.91
C ASN A 64 -3.06 -6.79 -4.11
N GLU A 65 -2.68 -7.89 -4.75
CA GLU A 65 -2.36 -9.16 -4.08
C GLU A 65 -1.04 -9.12 -3.30
N THR A 66 -0.18 -8.16 -3.61
CA THR A 66 1.10 -8.00 -2.92
C THR A 66 0.89 -7.29 -1.58
N THR A 67 1.31 -7.93 -0.49
CA THR A 67 1.25 -7.32 0.85
C THR A 67 2.08 -6.04 0.89
N ARG A 68 1.47 -4.96 1.38
CA ARG A 68 2.17 -3.68 1.55
C ARG A 68 3.18 -3.78 2.69
N PRO A 69 4.38 -3.20 2.54
CA PRO A 69 5.34 -3.17 3.61
C PRO A 69 4.77 -2.40 4.81
N MET A 70 4.99 -2.94 6.00
CA MET A 70 4.59 -2.28 7.24
C MET A 70 5.39 -1.00 7.43
N THR A 71 4.74 0.04 7.92
CA THR A 71 5.40 1.31 8.23
C THR A 71 5.04 1.79 9.62
N ILE A 72 5.99 2.47 10.25
CA ILE A 72 5.82 3.04 11.58
C ILE A 72 6.20 4.51 11.57
N ARG A 73 5.53 5.28 12.43
CA ARG A 73 5.88 6.66 12.73
C ARG A 73 6.51 6.76 14.10
N THR A 74 7.72 7.29 14.16
CA THR A 74 8.42 7.58 15.41
C THR A 74 7.72 8.71 16.19
N ASN A 75 7.55 8.52 17.47
CA ASN A 75 7.12 9.56 18.39
C ASN A 75 8.32 10.43 18.77
N THR A 76 8.42 11.60 18.16
CA THR A 76 9.56 12.52 18.32
C THR A 76 9.65 13.16 19.70
N LEU A 77 8.56 13.12 20.48
CA LEU A 77 8.57 13.57 21.88
C LEU A 77 9.31 12.58 22.80
N LYS A 78 9.40 11.32 22.41
CA LYS A 78 9.99 10.25 23.24
C LYS A 78 11.34 9.77 22.74
N THR A 79 11.56 9.77 21.43
CA THR A 79 12.80 9.23 20.84
C THR A 79 13.09 9.84 19.47
N LYS A 80 14.33 9.75 19.03
CA LYS A 80 14.73 10.13 17.67
C LYS A 80 14.62 8.92 16.74
N ARG A 81 14.23 9.16 15.47
CA ARG A 81 14.11 8.09 14.46
C ARG A 81 15.36 7.21 14.37
N LYS A 82 16.56 7.81 14.41
CA LYS A 82 17.83 7.08 14.33
C LYS A 82 18.05 6.14 15.53
N ASP A 83 17.66 6.58 16.72
CA ASP A 83 17.87 5.79 17.94
C ASP A 83 16.85 4.66 18.01
N LEU A 84 15.59 4.93 17.65
CA LEU A 84 14.56 3.89 17.50
C LEU A 84 14.99 2.84 16.47
N ALA A 85 15.48 3.27 15.29
CA ALA A 85 15.94 2.34 14.26
C ALA A 85 17.04 1.40 14.77
N LYS A 86 18.03 1.93 15.49
CA LYS A 86 19.10 1.09 16.10
C LYS A 86 18.56 0.03 17.04
N VAL A 87 17.63 0.41 17.91
CA VAL A 87 17.02 -0.53 18.87
C VAL A 87 16.23 -1.61 18.15
N LEU A 88 15.43 -1.25 17.14
CA LEU A 88 14.66 -2.22 16.38
C LEU A 88 15.55 -3.16 15.55
N ILE A 89 16.64 -2.65 14.95
CA ILE A 89 17.64 -3.48 14.24
C ILE A 89 18.28 -4.50 15.21
N GLN A 90 18.61 -4.10 16.43
CA GLN A 90 19.14 -5.02 17.44
C GLN A 90 18.13 -6.11 17.85
N ARG A 91 16.83 -5.90 17.65
CA ARG A 91 15.78 -6.88 17.83
C ARG A 91 15.51 -7.76 16.60
N GLY A 92 16.31 -7.64 15.56
CA GLY A 92 16.14 -8.40 14.32
C GLY A 92 15.06 -7.86 13.40
N VAL A 93 14.80 -6.55 13.44
CA VAL A 93 13.91 -5.87 12.48
C VAL A 93 14.75 -5.31 11.33
N GLU A 94 14.40 -5.69 10.12
CA GLU A 94 14.97 -5.12 8.91
C GLU A 94 14.14 -3.91 8.48
N LEU A 95 14.75 -2.74 8.47
CA LEU A 95 14.04 -1.48 8.26
C LEU A 95 14.91 -0.41 7.61
N ASP A 96 14.25 0.50 6.90
CA ASP A 96 14.84 1.71 6.33
C ASP A 96 13.98 2.95 6.58
N PRO A 97 14.53 4.16 6.45
CA PRO A 97 13.72 5.37 6.33
C PRO A 97 12.75 5.26 5.15
N ILE A 98 11.51 5.73 5.32
CA ILE A 98 10.49 5.66 4.25
C ILE A 98 10.98 6.37 3.00
N ALA A 99 11.47 7.60 3.15
CA ALA A 99 12.01 8.46 2.09
C ALA A 99 12.72 9.67 2.72
N GLU A 100 13.42 10.43 1.91
CA GLU A 100 14.13 11.64 2.36
C GLU A 100 13.19 12.74 2.90
N TRP A 101 11.99 12.84 2.34
CA TRP A 101 10.99 13.80 2.78
C TRP A 101 10.44 13.53 4.20
N SER A 102 10.48 12.28 4.68
CA SER A 102 9.96 11.92 6.00
C SER A 102 11.07 11.86 7.04
N LYS A 103 10.98 12.71 8.06
CA LYS A 103 11.92 12.71 9.19
C LYS A 103 11.55 11.70 10.30
N VAL A 104 10.33 11.16 10.28
CA VAL A 104 9.75 10.36 11.37
C VAL A 104 9.43 8.94 10.98
N GLY A 105 9.31 8.65 9.69
CA GLY A 105 8.83 7.37 9.19
C GLY A 105 9.93 6.34 8.96
N LEU A 106 9.62 5.08 9.31
CA LEU A 106 10.43 3.90 9.02
C LEU A 106 9.59 2.87 8.29
N LYS A 107 10.16 2.24 7.27
CA LYS A 107 9.58 1.14 6.50
C LYS A 107 10.20 -0.16 6.96
N ILE A 108 9.39 -1.15 7.27
CA ILE A 108 9.81 -2.45 7.77
C ILE A 108 9.63 -3.47 6.66
N TYR A 109 10.69 -4.20 6.35
CA TYR A 109 10.70 -5.25 5.33
C TYR A 109 10.47 -6.62 5.95
N SER A 110 11.15 -6.90 7.06
CA SER A 110 11.01 -8.14 7.80
C SER A 110 11.23 -7.92 9.30
N SER A 111 10.70 -8.80 10.12
CA SER A 111 10.88 -8.71 11.57
C SER A 111 10.81 -10.09 12.21
N GLN A 112 11.76 -10.38 13.10
CA GLN A 112 11.76 -11.58 13.95
C GLN A 112 10.82 -11.45 15.15
N VAL A 113 10.36 -10.23 15.45
CA VAL A 113 9.48 -9.93 16.58
C VAL A 113 8.20 -9.25 16.10
N PRO A 114 7.07 -9.45 16.76
CA PRO A 114 5.83 -8.76 16.40
C PRO A 114 5.97 -7.26 16.68
N ILE A 115 5.95 -6.45 15.63
CA ILE A 115 6.15 -4.98 15.70
C ILE A 115 5.13 -4.28 16.59
N GLY A 116 3.88 -4.76 16.63
CA GLY A 116 2.83 -4.23 17.52
C GLY A 116 2.93 -4.68 18.97
N ALA A 117 3.96 -5.44 19.38
CA ALA A 117 4.13 -5.95 20.73
C ALA A 117 5.53 -5.73 21.31
N THR A 118 6.36 -4.94 20.65
CA THR A 118 7.69 -4.60 21.18
C THR A 118 7.55 -3.70 22.43
N PRO A 119 8.51 -3.73 23.37
CA PRO A 119 8.53 -2.80 24.50
C PRO A 119 8.48 -1.33 24.07
N GLU A 120 9.12 -0.99 22.98
CA GLU A 120 9.13 0.36 22.40
C GLU A 120 7.75 0.76 21.89
N TYR A 121 7.00 -0.16 21.29
CA TYR A 121 5.61 0.09 20.89
C TYR A 121 4.72 0.31 22.13
N LEU A 122 4.81 -0.55 23.12
CA LEU A 122 4.03 -0.45 24.35
C LEU A 122 4.39 0.83 25.13
N ALA A 123 5.65 1.26 25.08
CA ALA A 123 6.09 2.52 25.66
C ALA A 123 5.70 3.76 24.82
N GLY A 124 5.10 3.56 23.64
CA GLY A 124 4.65 4.62 22.74
C GLY A 124 5.79 5.39 22.06
N HIS A 125 6.93 4.75 21.81
CA HIS A 125 8.03 5.32 21.03
C HIS A 125 7.70 5.41 19.53
N TYR A 126 6.75 4.61 19.07
CA TYR A 126 6.23 4.66 17.70
C TYR A 126 4.80 4.13 17.62
N ILE A 127 4.14 4.40 16.52
CA ILE A 127 2.84 3.84 16.15
C ILE A 127 2.89 3.25 14.75
N LEU A 128 2.01 2.28 14.47
CA LEU A 128 1.78 1.76 13.14
C LEU A 128 0.97 2.78 12.34
N GLN A 129 1.50 3.27 11.24
CA GLN A 129 0.82 4.27 10.41
C GLN A 129 1.35 4.25 8.98
N SER A 130 0.44 4.29 8.01
CA SER A 130 0.77 4.37 6.59
C SER A 130 1.43 5.72 6.25
N PRO A 131 2.42 5.76 5.34
CA PRO A 131 3.05 6.99 4.88
C PRO A 131 2.08 8.01 4.29
N SER A 132 1.04 7.55 3.58
CA SER A 132 -0.01 8.42 3.05
C SER A 132 -0.73 9.23 4.13
N SER A 133 -0.77 8.72 5.37
CA SER A 133 -1.35 9.44 6.50
C SER A 133 -0.45 10.56 7.07
N PHE A 134 0.82 10.62 6.66
CA PHE A 134 1.71 11.73 7.05
C PHE A 134 1.46 12.97 6.19
N LEU A 135 1.11 12.78 4.92
CA LEU A 135 0.98 13.86 3.94
C LEU A 135 -0.03 14.95 4.35
N PRO A 136 -1.25 14.62 4.83
CA PRO A 136 -2.20 15.64 5.27
C PRO A 136 -1.65 16.53 6.39
N VAL A 137 -0.94 15.94 7.36
CA VAL A 137 -0.34 16.68 8.48
C VAL A 137 0.83 17.56 8.00
N MET A 138 1.65 17.02 7.12
CA MET A 138 2.76 17.78 6.52
C MET A 138 2.27 18.95 5.65
N THR A 139 1.16 18.74 4.90
CA THR A 139 0.55 19.78 4.08
C THR A 139 -0.12 20.85 4.94
N LEU A 140 -0.75 20.45 6.06
CA LEU A 140 -1.31 21.39 7.03
C LEU A 140 -0.21 22.26 7.67
N ALA A 141 0.99 21.68 7.86
CA ALA A 141 2.17 22.38 8.44
C ALA A 141 1.84 23.16 9.73
N PRO A 142 1.23 22.54 10.76
CA PRO A 142 0.79 23.25 11.96
C PRO A 142 1.97 23.94 12.66
N GLN A 143 1.72 25.15 13.15
CA GLN A 143 2.72 25.93 13.86
C GLN A 143 2.47 25.90 15.37
N PRO A 144 3.50 26.11 16.20
CA PRO A 144 3.33 26.19 17.64
C PRO A 144 2.25 27.21 18.04
N ASN A 145 1.42 26.84 19.01
CA ASN A 145 0.29 27.63 19.53
C ASN A 145 -0.91 27.80 18.59
N GLU A 146 -0.93 27.14 17.44
CA GLU A 146 -2.15 27.09 16.61
C GLU A 146 -3.19 26.15 17.23
N ARG A 147 -4.45 26.49 17.02
CA ARG A 147 -5.59 25.66 17.41
C ARG A 147 -6.06 24.87 16.19
N VAL A 148 -5.86 23.55 16.22
CA VAL A 148 -6.26 22.66 15.14
C VAL A 148 -7.42 21.78 15.59
N LEU A 149 -8.47 21.70 14.77
CA LEU A 149 -9.60 20.78 14.95
C LEU A 149 -9.45 19.60 14.03
N ASP A 150 -9.29 18.40 14.59
CA ASP A 150 -9.39 17.15 13.84
C ASP A 150 -10.81 16.58 13.97
N MET A 151 -11.61 16.72 12.90
CA MET A 151 -13.02 16.30 12.88
C MET A 151 -13.20 14.78 12.75
N ALA A 152 -12.15 14.04 12.46
CA ALA A 152 -12.14 12.57 12.31
C ALA A 152 -10.92 11.98 13.05
N ALA A 153 -10.72 12.38 14.30
CA ALA A 153 -9.52 12.13 15.08
C ALA A 153 -9.22 10.65 15.37
N ALA A 154 -10.25 9.81 15.53
CA ALA A 154 -10.04 8.39 15.83
C ALA A 154 -9.39 7.63 14.66
N PRO A 155 -8.42 6.73 14.92
CA PRO A 155 -7.84 6.30 16.19
C PRO A 155 -6.70 7.19 16.73
N GLY A 156 -6.53 8.40 16.25
CA GLY A 156 -5.54 9.35 16.75
C GLY A 156 -4.24 9.45 15.95
N GLY A 157 -4.13 8.74 14.84
CA GLY A 157 -2.89 8.71 14.03
C GLY A 157 -2.47 10.07 13.50
N LYS A 158 -3.40 10.88 12.99
CA LYS A 158 -3.12 12.24 12.50
C LYS A 158 -3.09 13.25 13.65
N ALA A 159 -4.08 13.21 14.56
CA ALA A 159 -4.13 14.07 15.73
C ALA A 159 -2.84 14.02 16.57
N SER A 160 -2.33 12.79 16.84
CA SER A 160 -1.06 12.61 17.58
C SER A 160 0.19 12.96 16.78
N TYR A 161 0.08 13.25 15.48
CA TYR A 161 1.20 13.75 14.67
C TYR A 161 1.20 15.29 14.62
N ILE A 162 0.03 15.91 14.76
CA ILE A 162 -0.13 17.37 14.84
C ILE A 162 0.35 17.88 16.19
N ALA A 163 0.03 17.15 17.28
CA ALA A 163 0.42 17.49 18.65
C ALA A 163 1.92 17.33 18.91
#